data_bd2205a9d35ec52a33d481c89179be38
#
_entry.id   bd2205a9d35ec52a33d481c89179be38
#
_cell.length_a   1.000
_cell.length_b   1.000
_cell.length_c   1.000
_cell.angle_alpha   90.00
_cell.angle_beta   90.00
_cell.angle_gamma   90.00
#
_symmetry.space_group_name_H-M   'P 1'
#
loop_
_entity.id
_entity.type
_entity.pdbx_description
1 polymer ?
#
loop_
_entity_poly.entity_id
_entity_poly.type
_entity_poly.pdbx_seq_one_letter_code
_entity_poly.pdbx_strand_id
1 'polypeptide(L)'
;HGNLPSCIPYFDGCTSISSTGRYPPGDRLFRAVMLPQSAWLLLTWYFAVHWLRSVKPDTRADRTILVAGVIGAVALIIYISYLASSDPFYEVMRRYGIYFYFLGTAVAQLAFTLALERTRLQRVMFWVIVTPFGLGLFNFAQKAVMSPLNNFENRIEWISAVLMQVWFVLLYLVWRRSRFDLVVLAD
;
A
#
# COMPACT_ATOMS: atom_id res chain seq x y z
N HIS A 1 -5.73 26.06 15.72
CA HIS A 1 -5.39 24.84 15.03
C HIS A 1 -4.07 24.86 14.35
N GLY A 2 -3.07 25.35 14.25
CA GLY A 2 -1.81 25.49 13.52
C GLY A 2 -0.80 24.33 13.63
N ASN A 3 -1.26 23.08 13.77
CA ASN A 3 -0.35 21.93 13.97
C ASN A 3 0.26 21.38 12.68
N LEU A 4 -0.21 21.79 11.51
CA LEU A 4 0.31 21.34 10.23
C LEU A 4 0.74 22.53 9.38
N PRO A 5 1.92 22.47 8.75
CA PRO A 5 2.37 23.54 7.86
C PRO A 5 1.49 23.61 6.60
N SER A 6 1.26 24.84 6.11
CA SER A 6 0.61 25.04 4.80
C SER A 6 1.65 24.82 3.69
N CYS A 7 1.58 23.65 3.05
CA CYS A 7 2.58 23.25 2.05
C CYS A 7 2.03 22.14 1.15
N ILE A 8 2.73 21.80 0.08
CA ILE A 8 2.44 20.66 -0.78
C ILE A 8 3.38 19.50 -0.41
N PRO A 9 2.89 18.47 0.33
CA PRO A 9 3.77 17.42 0.90
C PRO A 9 4.58 16.64 -0.14
N TYR A 10 4.08 16.49 -1.34
CA TYR A 10 4.78 15.81 -2.44
C TYR A 10 6.05 16.51 -2.88
N PHE A 11 6.08 17.86 -2.82
CA PHE A 11 7.21 18.69 -3.25
C PHE A 11 8.03 19.15 -2.05
N ASP A 12 7.37 19.59 -0.99
CA ASP A 12 8.04 20.21 0.16
C ASP A 12 8.45 19.17 1.21
N GLY A 13 7.73 18.03 1.28
CA GLY A 13 7.95 16.99 2.30
C GLY A 13 7.72 17.46 3.74
N CYS A 14 6.97 18.51 3.93
CA CYS A 14 6.78 19.22 5.20
C CYS A 14 6.03 18.43 6.26
N THR A 15 5.29 17.39 5.87
CA THR A 15 4.52 16.53 6.77
C THR A 15 4.43 15.11 6.21
N SER A 16 4.36 14.12 7.10
CA SER A 16 4.11 12.72 6.73
C SER A 16 2.60 12.44 6.68
N ILE A 17 2.19 11.39 5.99
CA ILE A 17 0.79 10.92 5.97
C ILE A 17 0.33 10.62 7.41
N SER A 18 1.18 9.95 8.19
CA SER A 18 0.87 9.62 9.57
C SER A 18 0.67 10.85 10.47
N SER A 19 1.36 11.95 10.20
CA SER A 19 1.21 13.19 10.96
C SER A 19 -0.12 13.87 10.69
N THR A 20 -0.65 13.79 9.46
CA THR A 20 -1.95 14.39 9.10
C THR A 20 -3.13 13.70 9.78
N GLY A 21 -2.98 12.40 10.10
CA GLY A 21 -4.01 11.59 10.76
C GLY A 21 -3.93 11.54 12.28
N ARG A 22 -3.03 12.29 12.94
CA ARG A 22 -2.85 12.20 14.42
C ARG A 22 -3.78 13.07 15.22
N TYR A 23 -4.20 14.21 14.69
CA TYR A 23 -4.90 15.24 15.44
C TYR A 23 -6.31 15.47 14.91
N PRO A 24 -7.29 15.77 15.80
CA PRO A 24 -8.63 16.14 15.37
C PRO A 24 -8.63 17.40 14.48
N PRO A 25 -9.47 17.44 13.45
CA PRO A 25 -10.44 16.42 13.02
C PRO A 25 -9.86 15.35 12.10
N GLY A 26 -8.56 15.45 11.73
CA GLY A 26 -7.88 14.58 10.77
C GLY A 26 -7.89 13.11 11.19
N ASP A 27 -7.73 12.81 12.47
CA ASP A 27 -7.75 11.45 13.01
C ASP A 27 -9.08 10.72 12.75
N ARG A 28 -10.20 11.43 12.90
CA ARG A 28 -11.54 10.86 12.66
C ARG A 28 -11.77 10.59 11.18
N LEU A 29 -11.41 11.56 10.33
CA LEU A 29 -11.54 11.41 8.89
C LEU A 29 -10.63 10.29 8.38
N PHE A 30 -9.40 10.23 8.85
CA PHE A 30 -8.43 9.21 8.47
C PHE A 30 -8.95 7.80 8.82
N ARG A 31 -9.46 7.61 10.04
CA ARG A 31 -10.06 6.33 10.46
C ARG A 31 -11.30 5.98 9.65
N ALA A 32 -12.19 6.95 9.42
CA ALA A 32 -13.43 6.73 8.66
C ALA A 32 -13.18 6.27 7.21
N VAL A 33 -12.06 6.69 6.59
CA VAL A 33 -11.69 6.30 5.24
C VAL A 33 -10.86 5.01 5.23
N MET A 34 -9.87 4.92 6.08
CA MET A 34 -8.87 3.84 5.99
C MET A 34 -9.35 2.51 6.60
N LEU A 35 -10.28 2.51 7.58
CA LEU A 35 -10.86 1.26 8.09
C LEU A 35 -11.69 0.53 7.03
N PRO A 36 -12.64 1.18 6.32
CA PRO A 36 -13.31 0.54 5.19
C PRO A 36 -12.33 0.11 4.09
N GLN A 37 -11.26 0.88 3.84
CA GLN A 37 -10.24 0.52 2.85
C GLN A 37 -9.58 -0.81 3.18
N SER A 38 -9.37 -1.16 4.46
CA SER A 38 -8.80 -2.46 4.84
C SER A 38 -9.71 -3.64 4.44
N ALA A 39 -11.02 -3.48 4.55
CA ALA A 39 -11.98 -4.48 4.10
C ALA A 39 -11.98 -4.61 2.56
N TRP A 40 -11.96 -3.48 1.85
CA TRP A 40 -11.82 -3.49 0.39
C TRP A 40 -10.52 -4.13 -0.06
N LEU A 41 -9.43 -3.94 0.68
CA LEU A 41 -8.13 -4.56 0.39
C LEU A 41 -8.23 -6.09 0.50
N LEU A 42 -8.87 -6.63 1.54
CA LEU A 42 -9.11 -8.07 1.70
C LEU A 42 -9.93 -8.63 0.55
N LEU A 43 -11.03 -7.97 0.19
CA LEU A 43 -11.88 -8.38 -0.94
C LEU A 43 -11.09 -8.34 -2.26
N THR A 44 -10.26 -7.32 -2.46
CA THR A 44 -9.42 -7.21 -3.67
C THR A 44 -8.47 -8.40 -3.79
N TRP A 45 -7.80 -8.80 -2.70
CA TRP A 45 -6.89 -9.95 -2.73
C TRP A 45 -7.62 -11.26 -2.94
N TYR A 46 -8.79 -11.42 -2.34
CA TYR A 46 -9.65 -12.57 -2.56
C TYR A 46 -10.02 -12.69 -4.05
N PHE A 47 -10.57 -11.64 -4.64
CA PHE A 47 -10.96 -11.64 -6.05
C PHE A 47 -9.74 -11.74 -6.99
N ALA A 48 -8.61 -11.12 -6.65
CA ALA A 48 -7.39 -11.23 -7.46
C ALA A 48 -6.88 -12.67 -7.55
N VAL A 49 -6.91 -13.42 -6.43
CA VAL A 49 -6.53 -14.83 -6.42
C VAL A 49 -7.51 -15.68 -7.21
N HIS A 50 -8.82 -15.50 -6.98
CA HIS A 50 -9.85 -16.25 -7.73
C HIS A 50 -9.76 -16.01 -9.22
N TRP A 51 -9.62 -14.77 -9.64
CA TRP A 51 -9.43 -14.42 -11.05
C TRP A 51 -8.14 -15.04 -11.60
N LEU A 52 -7.03 -14.94 -10.87
CA LEU A 52 -5.75 -15.49 -11.34
C LEU A 52 -5.84 -17.01 -11.54
N ARG A 53 -6.50 -17.74 -10.64
CA ARG A 53 -6.74 -19.18 -10.80
C ARG A 53 -7.60 -19.52 -12.01
N SER A 54 -8.59 -18.69 -12.35
CA SER A 54 -9.43 -18.92 -13.53
C SER A 54 -8.67 -18.75 -14.85
N VAL A 55 -7.67 -17.84 -14.88
CA VAL A 55 -6.88 -17.55 -16.08
C VAL A 55 -5.62 -18.39 -16.16
N LYS A 56 -5.05 -18.78 -15.00
CA LYS A 56 -3.78 -19.48 -14.88
C LYS A 56 -3.80 -20.49 -13.72
N PRO A 57 -4.48 -21.63 -13.87
CA PRO A 57 -4.74 -22.58 -12.80
C PRO A 57 -3.47 -23.16 -12.15
N ASP A 58 -2.35 -23.25 -12.89
CA ASP A 58 -1.09 -23.81 -12.40
C ASP A 58 -0.19 -22.81 -11.66
N THR A 59 -0.70 -21.62 -11.34
CA THR A 59 0.12 -20.61 -10.65
C THR A 59 0.31 -20.99 -9.17
N ARG A 60 1.55 -20.83 -8.70
CA ARG A 60 1.88 -20.98 -7.26
C ARG A 60 1.86 -19.63 -6.52
N ALA A 61 1.55 -18.54 -7.22
CA ALA A 61 1.57 -17.20 -6.65
C ALA A 61 0.36 -16.92 -5.74
N ASP A 62 -0.72 -17.67 -5.90
CA ASP A 62 -2.00 -17.48 -5.21
C ASP A 62 -1.87 -17.44 -3.69
N ARG A 63 -1.13 -18.39 -3.11
CA ARG A 63 -0.89 -18.44 -1.66
C ARG A 63 -0.10 -17.22 -1.18
N THR A 64 0.92 -16.81 -1.91
CA THR A 64 1.75 -15.65 -1.57
C THR A 64 0.91 -14.37 -1.63
N ILE A 65 0.09 -14.20 -2.67
CA ILE A 65 -0.80 -13.05 -2.84
C ILE A 65 -1.77 -12.96 -1.67
N LEU A 66 -2.44 -14.07 -1.34
CA LEU A 66 -3.45 -14.08 -0.30
C LEU A 66 -2.83 -13.84 1.08
N VAL A 67 -1.77 -14.57 1.44
CA VAL A 67 -1.14 -14.45 2.76
C VAL A 67 -0.53 -13.06 2.96
N ALA A 68 0.25 -12.57 2.01
CA ALA A 68 0.85 -11.25 2.09
C ALA A 68 -0.21 -10.13 2.09
N GLY A 69 -1.25 -10.27 1.27
CA GLY A 69 -2.36 -9.32 1.20
C GLY A 69 -3.17 -9.26 2.50
N VAL A 70 -3.45 -10.42 3.11
CA VAL A 70 -4.15 -10.48 4.42
C VAL A 70 -3.27 -9.86 5.52
N ILE A 71 -1.98 -10.19 5.56
CA ILE A 71 -1.04 -9.56 6.52
C ILE A 71 -1.06 -8.04 6.36
N GLY A 72 -0.98 -7.53 5.12
CA GLY A 72 -1.04 -6.10 4.84
C GLY A 72 -2.34 -5.45 5.32
N ALA A 73 -3.48 -6.07 5.05
CA ALA A 73 -4.79 -5.54 5.45
C ALA A 73 -4.98 -5.53 6.98
N VAL A 74 -4.59 -6.61 7.67
CA VAL A 74 -4.62 -6.68 9.14
C VAL A 74 -3.68 -5.66 9.76
N ALA A 75 -2.47 -5.52 9.21
CA ALA A 75 -1.50 -4.54 9.66
C ALA A 75 -2.01 -3.10 9.49
N LEU A 76 -2.76 -2.82 8.41
CA LEU A 76 -3.42 -1.52 8.21
C LEU A 76 -4.43 -1.24 9.32
N ILE A 77 -5.27 -2.22 9.71
CA ILE A 77 -6.22 -2.07 10.82
C ILE A 77 -5.48 -1.73 12.12
N ILE A 78 -4.41 -2.47 12.43
CA ILE A 78 -3.58 -2.23 13.62
C ILE A 78 -3.01 -0.81 13.58
N TYR A 79 -2.41 -0.41 12.47
CA TYR A 79 -1.84 0.92 12.29
C TYR A 79 -2.86 2.03 12.55
N ILE A 80 -4.04 1.94 11.95
CA ILE A 80 -5.10 2.96 12.05
C ILE A 80 -5.66 3.01 13.48
N SER A 81 -5.84 1.85 14.11
CA SER A 81 -6.41 1.77 15.45
C SER A 81 -5.56 2.51 16.49
N TYR A 82 -4.23 2.47 16.33
CA TYR A 82 -3.28 3.07 17.28
C TYR A 82 -2.63 4.37 16.80
N LEU A 83 -3.08 4.94 15.68
CA LEU A 83 -2.43 6.11 15.06
C LEU A 83 -2.36 7.34 15.98
N ALA A 84 -3.41 7.60 16.75
CA ALA A 84 -3.50 8.78 17.64
C ALA A 84 -3.08 8.48 19.09
N SER A 85 -2.59 7.28 19.40
CA SER A 85 -2.17 6.94 20.75
C SER A 85 -0.79 7.49 21.06
N SER A 86 -0.62 8.01 22.28
CA SER A 86 0.65 8.51 22.82
C SER A 86 1.38 7.49 23.71
N ASP A 87 0.78 6.32 23.99
CA ASP A 87 1.38 5.28 24.79
C ASP A 87 2.56 4.62 24.03
N PRO A 88 3.72 4.38 24.66
CA PRO A 88 4.89 3.78 24.01
C PRO A 88 4.63 2.41 23.38
N PHE A 89 3.80 1.57 24.01
CA PHE A 89 3.43 0.26 23.46
C PHE A 89 2.66 0.41 22.15
N TYR A 90 1.70 1.31 22.09
CA TYR A 90 0.92 1.56 20.87
C TYR A 90 1.72 2.28 19.79
N GLU A 91 2.76 3.04 20.17
CA GLU A 91 3.70 3.60 19.18
C GLU A 91 4.42 2.50 18.41
N VAL A 92 4.85 1.44 19.11
CA VAL A 92 5.46 0.25 18.48
C VAL A 92 4.46 -0.42 17.52
N MET A 93 3.21 -0.66 17.96
CA MET A 93 2.15 -1.24 17.13
C MET A 93 1.88 -0.41 15.87
N ARG A 94 1.82 0.91 16.00
CA ARG A 94 1.66 1.83 14.88
C ARG A 94 2.83 1.74 13.90
N ARG A 95 4.07 1.74 14.41
CA ARG A 95 5.29 1.69 13.60
C ARG A 95 5.39 0.39 12.80
N TYR A 96 5.21 -0.74 13.46
CA TYR A 96 5.23 -2.03 12.77
C TYR A 96 4.00 -2.25 11.90
N GLY A 97 2.83 -1.77 12.31
CA GLY A 97 1.61 -1.82 11.51
C GLY A 97 1.79 -1.19 10.13
N ILE A 98 2.36 0.02 10.07
CA ILE A 98 2.59 0.68 8.77
C ILE A 98 3.64 -0.06 7.93
N TYR A 99 4.72 -0.58 8.52
CA TYR A 99 5.72 -1.35 7.78
C TYR A 99 5.14 -2.64 7.19
N PHE A 100 4.40 -3.41 7.98
CA PHE A 100 3.79 -4.64 7.50
C PHE A 100 2.65 -4.38 6.50
N TYR A 101 1.92 -3.28 6.63
CA TYR A 101 0.95 -2.86 5.63
C TYR A 101 1.61 -2.61 4.28
N PHE A 102 2.64 -1.77 4.23
CA PHE A 102 3.34 -1.47 2.98
C PHE A 102 4.03 -2.71 2.40
N LEU A 103 4.76 -3.45 3.23
CA LEU A 103 5.49 -4.65 2.80
C LEU A 103 4.53 -5.75 2.31
N GLY A 104 3.51 -6.09 3.10
CA GLY A 104 2.55 -7.13 2.75
C GLY A 104 1.78 -6.79 1.47
N THR A 105 1.31 -5.55 1.35
CA THR A 105 0.63 -5.09 0.13
C THR A 105 1.57 -5.14 -1.08
N ALA A 106 2.79 -4.66 -0.95
CA ALA A 106 3.75 -4.64 -2.05
C ALA A 106 4.19 -6.05 -2.49
N VAL A 107 4.38 -6.98 -1.54
CA VAL A 107 4.66 -8.39 -1.86
C VAL A 107 3.48 -9.03 -2.61
N ALA A 108 2.25 -8.78 -2.17
CA ALA A 108 1.06 -9.28 -2.86
C ALA A 108 0.92 -8.68 -4.27
N GLN A 109 1.13 -7.37 -4.43
CA GLN A 109 1.14 -6.68 -5.71
C GLN A 109 2.22 -7.24 -6.65
N LEU A 110 3.44 -7.44 -6.14
CA LEU A 110 4.55 -7.98 -6.91
C LEU A 110 4.28 -9.43 -7.34
N ALA A 111 3.85 -10.29 -6.42
CA ALA A 111 3.53 -11.68 -6.72
C ALA A 111 2.43 -11.80 -7.79
N PHE A 112 1.37 -10.99 -7.69
CA PHE A 112 0.33 -10.92 -8.70
C PHE A 112 0.88 -10.44 -10.05
N THR A 113 1.66 -9.36 -10.06
CA THR A 113 2.22 -8.77 -11.29
C THR A 113 3.16 -9.72 -12.01
N LEU A 114 3.99 -10.48 -11.26
CA LEU A 114 4.89 -11.48 -11.83
C LEU A 114 4.16 -12.71 -12.37
N ALA A 115 2.96 -13.00 -11.85
CA ALA A 115 2.12 -14.09 -12.35
C ALA A 115 1.40 -13.74 -13.66
N LEU A 116 1.26 -12.45 -14.00
CA LEU A 116 0.66 -12.01 -15.27
C LEU A 116 1.56 -12.34 -16.47
N GLU A 117 0.94 -12.38 -17.65
CA GLU A 117 1.68 -12.43 -18.92
C GLU A 117 2.48 -11.14 -19.15
N ARG A 118 3.61 -11.26 -19.85
CA ARG A 118 4.51 -10.14 -20.16
C ARG A 118 3.91 -9.19 -21.20
N THR A 119 3.11 -8.26 -20.74
CA THR A 119 2.49 -7.18 -21.53
C THR A 119 3.09 -5.82 -21.21
N ARG A 120 2.73 -4.78 -21.97
CA ARG A 120 3.10 -3.40 -21.62
C ARG A 120 2.49 -3.01 -20.25
N LEU A 121 1.25 -3.41 -19.99
CA LEU A 121 0.55 -3.11 -18.74
C LEU A 121 1.25 -3.78 -17.55
N GLN A 122 1.61 -5.07 -17.66
CA GLN A 122 2.36 -5.79 -16.64
C GLN A 122 3.71 -5.12 -16.33
N ARG A 123 4.43 -4.63 -17.34
CA ARG A 123 5.70 -3.88 -17.14
C ARG A 123 5.48 -2.58 -16.38
N VAL A 124 4.42 -1.83 -16.69
CA VAL A 124 4.08 -0.61 -15.95
C VAL A 124 3.75 -0.94 -14.50
N MET A 125 2.93 -1.96 -14.25
CA MET A 125 2.61 -2.42 -12.89
C MET A 125 3.87 -2.80 -12.10
N PHE A 126 4.80 -3.50 -12.74
CA PHE A 126 6.09 -3.88 -12.14
C PHE A 126 6.90 -2.64 -11.70
N TRP A 127 7.07 -1.66 -12.59
CA TRP A 127 7.82 -0.45 -12.27
C TRP A 127 7.13 0.40 -11.20
N VAL A 128 5.81 0.46 -11.20
CA VAL A 128 5.02 1.14 -10.15
C VAL A 128 5.30 0.56 -8.77
N ILE A 129 5.50 -0.76 -8.66
CA ILE A 129 5.83 -1.40 -7.38
C ILE A 129 7.31 -1.21 -7.02
N VAL A 130 8.22 -1.36 -7.97
CA VAL A 130 9.67 -1.34 -7.71
C VAL A 130 10.17 0.06 -7.38
N THR A 131 9.58 1.10 -7.96
CA THR A 131 9.99 2.49 -7.74
C THR A 131 9.99 2.90 -6.25
N PRO A 132 8.95 2.66 -5.44
CA PRO A 132 8.97 2.95 -4.00
C PRO A 132 10.12 2.27 -3.25
N PHE A 133 10.43 1.02 -3.60
CA PHE A 133 11.55 0.30 -2.99
C PHE A 133 12.89 0.92 -3.35
N GLY A 134 13.07 1.28 -4.62
CA GLY A 134 14.26 1.97 -5.09
C GLY A 134 14.47 3.32 -4.38
N LEU A 135 13.40 4.11 -4.25
CA LEU A 135 13.44 5.38 -3.51
C LEU A 135 13.74 5.17 -2.02
N GLY A 136 13.14 4.16 -1.40
CA GLY A 136 13.38 3.81 0.00
C GLY A 136 14.84 3.37 0.23
N LEU A 137 15.38 2.52 -0.64
CA LEU A 137 16.78 2.08 -0.58
C LEU A 137 17.74 3.25 -0.79
N PHE A 138 17.46 4.12 -1.75
CA PHE A 138 18.23 5.34 -1.98
C PHE A 138 18.25 6.23 -0.74
N ASN A 139 17.09 6.46 -0.10
CA ASN A 139 17.00 7.24 1.13
C ASN A 139 17.80 6.61 2.28
N PHE A 140 17.73 5.28 2.41
CA PHE A 140 18.50 4.55 3.41
C PHE A 140 20.02 4.69 3.18
N ALA A 141 20.48 4.50 1.94
CA ALA A 141 21.88 4.63 1.57
C ALA A 141 22.39 6.07 1.79
N GLN A 142 21.57 7.07 1.44
CA GLN A 142 21.90 8.47 1.64
C GLN A 142 22.07 8.82 3.13
N LYS A 143 21.18 8.33 4.00
CA LYS A 143 21.29 8.54 5.45
C LYS A 143 22.55 7.92 6.07
N ALA A 144 23.03 6.83 5.48
CA ALA A 144 24.24 6.15 5.96
C ALA A 144 25.54 6.89 5.56
N VAL A 145 25.51 7.68 4.47
CA VAL A 145 26.70 8.30 3.87
C VAL A 145 26.71 9.83 4.02
N MET A 146 25.57 10.46 4.04
CA MET A 146 25.41 11.93 4.03
C MET A 146 24.48 12.36 5.17
N SER A 147 24.52 13.66 5.49
CA SER A 147 23.51 14.24 6.38
C SER A 147 22.12 14.04 5.78
N PRO A 148 21.09 13.66 6.60
CA PRO A 148 19.76 13.42 6.09
C PRO A 148 19.22 14.66 5.38
N LEU A 149 18.74 14.48 4.14
CA LEU A 149 18.03 15.53 3.41
C LEU A 149 16.74 15.82 4.16
N ASN A 150 16.58 17.06 4.58
CA ASN A 150 15.36 17.50 5.28
C ASN A 150 14.11 17.14 4.43
N ASN A 151 13.16 16.49 5.08
CA ASN A 151 11.84 16.19 4.51
C ASN A 151 11.80 15.19 3.33
N PHE A 152 12.92 14.61 2.90
CA PHE A 152 12.93 13.66 1.78
C PHE A 152 12.14 12.38 2.09
N GLU A 153 12.19 11.89 3.34
CA GLU A 153 11.39 10.75 3.78
C GLU A 153 9.88 10.96 3.58
N ASN A 154 9.40 12.13 3.99
CA ASN A 154 7.98 12.46 3.85
C ASN A 154 7.55 12.46 2.38
N ARG A 155 8.39 12.98 1.47
CA ARG A 155 8.10 12.94 0.02
C ARG A 155 7.99 11.51 -0.49
N ILE A 156 8.94 10.63 -0.09
CA ILE A 156 8.91 9.21 -0.47
C ILE A 156 7.64 8.54 0.05
N GLU A 157 7.24 8.80 1.30
CA GLU A 157 6.01 8.25 1.89
C GLU A 157 4.78 8.60 1.04
N TRP A 158 4.61 9.87 0.67
CA TRP A 158 3.50 10.34 -0.17
C TRP A 158 3.53 9.75 -1.58
N ILE A 159 4.70 9.75 -2.23
CA ILE A 159 4.87 9.19 -3.58
C ILE A 159 4.59 7.68 -3.55
N SER A 160 5.11 6.96 -2.55
CA SER A 160 4.90 5.52 -2.41
C SER A 160 3.43 5.17 -2.19
N ALA A 161 2.72 5.94 -1.37
CA ALA A 161 1.29 5.76 -1.16
C ALA A 161 0.49 5.95 -2.46
N VAL A 162 0.79 6.98 -3.25
CA VAL A 162 0.12 7.19 -4.55
C VAL A 162 0.44 6.07 -5.52
N LEU A 163 1.71 5.66 -5.66
CA LEU A 163 2.08 4.57 -6.57
C LEU A 163 1.40 3.25 -6.19
N MET A 164 1.29 2.96 -4.89
CA MET A 164 0.53 1.81 -4.42
C MET A 164 -0.93 1.85 -4.86
N GLN A 165 -1.59 3.02 -4.80
CA GLN A 165 -2.98 3.17 -5.27
C GLN A 165 -3.08 3.10 -6.80
N VAL A 166 -2.13 3.67 -7.54
CA VAL A 166 -2.06 3.58 -9.00
C VAL A 166 -2.03 2.11 -9.46
N TRP A 167 -1.34 1.23 -8.71
CA TRP A 167 -1.33 -0.19 -9.04
C TRP A 167 -2.74 -0.82 -9.01
N PHE A 168 -3.61 -0.45 -8.06
CA PHE A 168 -4.98 -0.95 -8.02
C PHE A 168 -5.82 -0.44 -9.21
N VAL A 169 -5.57 0.78 -9.68
CA VAL A 169 -6.18 1.28 -10.91
C VAL A 169 -5.71 0.46 -12.12
N LEU A 170 -4.43 0.10 -12.18
CA LEU A 170 -3.90 -0.76 -13.24
C LEU A 170 -4.47 -2.19 -13.15
N LEU A 171 -4.68 -2.73 -11.95
CA LEU A 171 -5.36 -4.00 -11.73
C LEU A 171 -6.78 -3.98 -12.32
N TYR A 172 -7.54 -2.90 -12.08
CA TYR A 172 -8.84 -2.71 -12.70
C TYR A 172 -8.76 -2.76 -14.24
N LEU A 173 -7.73 -2.15 -14.84
CA LEU A 173 -7.53 -2.21 -16.29
C LEU A 173 -7.20 -3.62 -16.79
N VAL A 174 -6.46 -4.43 -16.01
CA VAL A 174 -6.24 -5.85 -16.29
C VAL A 174 -7.57 -6.59 -16.33
N TRP A 175 -8.37 -6.46 -15.29
CA TRP A 175 -9.67 -7.12 -15.18
C TRP A 175 -10.64 -6.70 -16.30
N ARG A 176 -10.73 -5.40 -16.57
CA ARG A 176 -11.58 -4.88 -17.64
C ARG A 176 -11.22 -5.44 -19.02
N ARG A 177 -9.92 -5.63 -19.30
CA ARG A 177 -9.47 -6.20 -20.59
C ARG A 177 -9.73 -7.69 -20.71
N SER A 178 -9.68 -8.42 -19.62
CA SER A 178 -9.90 -9.88 -19.59
C SER A 178 -11.38 -10.26 -19.46
N ARG A 179 -12.34 -9.30 -19.59
CA ARG A 179 -13.77 -9.52 -19.37
C ARG A 179 -14.01 -10.29 -18.07
N PHE A 180 -13.58 -9.69 -16.96
CA PHE A 180 -13.82 -10.24 -15.63
C PHE A 180 -15.32 -10.28 -15.37
N ASP A 181 -15.95 -11.37 -15.77
CA ASP A 181 -17.31 -11.68 -15.38
C ASP A 181 -17.24 -12.27 -13.98
N LEU A 182 -17.86 -11.60 -13.03
CA LEU A 182 -18.17 -12.17 -11.72
C LEU A 182 -19.16 -13.32 -11.96
N VAL A 183 -18.66 -14.47 -12.35
CA VAL A 183 -19.40 -15.70 -12.19
C VAL A 183 -19.46 -15.90 -10.68
N VAL A 184 -20.54 -15.43 -10.09
CA VAL A 184 -20.92 -15.83 -8.73
C VAL A 184 -20.97 -17.35 -8.81
N LEU A 185 -19.98 -18.00 -8.21
CA LEU A 185 -19.96 -19.44 -8.04
C LEU A 185 -21.15 -19.77 -7.12
N ALA A 186 -22.29 -19.95 -7.74
CA ALA A 186 -23.40 -20.67 -7.17
C ALA A 186 -23.09 -22.15 -7.40
N ASP A 187 -22.37 -22.76 -6.47
CA ASP A 187 -22.30 -24.18 -6.21
C ASP A 187 -22.13 -24.38 -4.71
#